data_421595f1ec2e0dde8a9e656c31050c6c
#
_entry.id   421595f1ec2e0dde8a9e656c31050c6c
#
_cell.length_a   1.000
_cell.length_b   1.000
_cell.length_c   1.000
_cell.angle_alpha   90.00
_cell.angle_beta   90.00
_cell.angle_gamma   90.00
#
_symmetry.space_group_name_H-M   'P 1'
#
loop_
_entity.id
_entity.type
_entity.pdbx_description
1 polymer ?
#
loop_
_entity_poly.entity_id
_entity_poly.type
_entity_poly.pdbx_seq_one_letter_code
_entity_poly.pdbx_strand_id
1 'polypeptide(L)'
;GSPFQYTFLHQQLHHPRADKEGDPHSPVHGLWHAFLGWRFKEYVTSSTGQQLFRLKDIYQYADPAFKNCPEMRFICKHCFEIQNLSFPAFYLIGMFVEAYIPQMGINALAFFVYFKAIPCALSQFGLLSINVMGHAKWYGYRNFSSDDNSRNSNLGFFLWGSTCWHNNHHYMPNSAKTSFTTRETLIDVDYLIVLMMEKMGLAWDIKLP
;
A
#
# COMPACT_ATOMS: atom_id res chain seq x y z
N GLY A 1 -6.55 4.05 -6.13
CA GLY A 1 -7.84 3.80 -5.50
C GLY A 1 -7.99 4.56 -4.19
N SER A 2 -9.18 4.61 -3.63
CA SER A 2 -9.43 5.24 -2.33
C SER A 2 -8.80 4.41 -1.19
N PRO A 3 -8.54 5.01 -0.01
CA PRO A 3 -8.09 4.27 1.18
C PRO A 3 -9.03 3.11 1.51
N PHE A 4 -10.34 3.34 1.38
CA PHE A 4 -11.34 2.29 1.60
C PHE A 4 -11.21 1.13 0.59
N GLN A 5 -11.04 1.44 -0.69
CA GLN A 5 -10.84 0.43 -1.73
C GLN A 5 -9.60 -0.42 -1.44
N TYR A 6 -8.51 0.23 -1.03
CA TYR A 6 -7.28 -0.48 -0.65
C TYR A 6 -7.52 -1.41 0.55
N THR A 7 -8.11 -0.89 1.63
CA THR A 7 -8.38 -1.66 2.85
C THR A 7 -9.27 -2.88 2.55
N PHE A 8 -10.34 -2.70 1.77
CA PHE A 8 -11.22 -3.81 1.40
C PHE A 8 -10.50 -4.86 0.56
N LEU A 9 -9.83 -4.45 -0.52
CA LEU A 9 -9.14 -5.37 -1.42
C LEU A 9 -8.01 -6.11 -0.71
N HIS A 10 -7.25 -5.42 0.14
CA HIS A 10 -6.10 -5.97 0.81
C HIS A 10 -6.49 -6.82 2.03
N GLN A 11 -7.23 -6.25 2.98
CA GLN A 11 -7.52 -6.94 4.23
C GLN A 11 -8.66 -7.95 4.13
N GLN A 12 -9.70 -7.67 3.33
CA GLN A 12 -10.89 -8.53 3.29
C GLN A 12 -10.92 -9.51 2.13
N LEU A 13 -10.20 -9.25 1.05
CA LEU A 13 -10.13 -10.18 -0.07
C LEU A 13 -8.79 -10.87 -0.17
N HIS A 14 -7.68 -10.13 -0.12
CA HIS A 14 -6.35 -10.70 -0.29
C HIS A 14 -5.93 -11.53 0.94
N HIS A 15 -5.86 -10.97 2.14
CA HIS A 15 -5.38 -11.71 3.31
C HIS A 15 -6.08 -13.04 3.56
N PRO A 16 -7.44 -13.12 3.54
CA PRO A 16 -8.13 -14.40 3.77
C PRO A 16 -7.98 -15.40 2.63
N ARG A 17 -7.59 -14.93 1.44
CA ARG A 17 -7.53 -15.74 0.21
C ARG A 17 -6.15 -15.66 -0.47
N ALA A 18 -5.13 -15.16 0.21
CA ALA A 18 -3.82 -14.94 -0.38
C ALA A 18 -3.34 -16.17 -1.13
N ASP A 19 -3.01 -15.97 -2.41
CA ASP A 19 -2.58 -17.01 -3.36
C ASP A 19 -3.61 -18.12 -3.64
N LYS A 20 -4.87 -17.85 -3.36
CA LYS A 20 -6.01 -18.76 -3.60
C LYS A 20 -7.03 -18.12 -4.53
N GLU A 21 -8.09 -18.88 -4.83
CA GLU A 21 -9.21 -18.39 -5.61
C GLU A 21 -9.87 -17.16 -4.95
N GLY A 22 -10.12 -16.13 -5.75
CA GLY A 22 -10.72 -14.88 -5.28
C GLY A 22 -9.73 -13.88 -4.70
N ASP A 23 -8.42 -14.17 -4.70
CA ASP A 23 -7.39 -13.17 -4.44
C ASP A 23 -7.27 -12.21 -5.64
N PRO A 24 -7.51 -10.90 -5.45
CA PRO A 24 -7.57 -9.96 -6.56
C PRO A 24 -6.24 -9.76 -7.27
N HIS A 25 -5.11 -9.96 -6.61
CA HIS A 25 -3.79 -9.64 -7.15
C HIS A 25 -2.71 -10.70 -6.91
N SER A 26 -3.11 -11.96 -6.77
CA SER A 26 -2.15 -13.05 -6.59
C SER A 26 -1.30 -13.32 -7.83
N PRO A 27 0.01 -13.60 -7.66
CA PRO A 27 0.90 -14.04 -8.74
C PRO A 27 0.56 -15.43 -9.30
N VAL A 28 -0.31 -16.22 -8.66
CA VAL A 28 -0.79 -17.48 -9.24
C VAL A 28 -1.58 -17.27 -10.53
N HIS A 29 -2.13 -16.06 -10.73
CA HIS A 29 -2.80 -15.64 -11.96
C HIS A 29 -1.86 -15.00 -12.99
N GLY A 30 -0.54 -15.04 -12.73
CA GLY A 30 0.52 -14.47 -13.57
C GLY A 30 1.16 -13.21 -12.97
N LEU A 31 2.45 -13.04 -13.22
CA LEU A 31 3.24 -11.92 -12.64
C LEU A 31 2.72 -10.55 -13.10
N TRP A 32 2.37 -10.41 -14.37
CA TRP A 32 1.77 -9.17 -14.90
C TRP A 32 0.44 -8.87 -14.23
N HIS A 33 -0.40 -9.91 -14.04
CA HIS A 33 -1.67 -9.76 -13.31
C HIS A 33 -1.42 -9.22 -11.90
N ALA A 34 -0.55 -9.86 -11.13
CA ALA A 34 -0.25 -9.46 -9.75
C ALA A 34 0.38 -8.06 -9.67
N PHE A 35 1.26 -7.71 -10.62
CA PHE A 35 1.93 -6.42 -10.63
C PHE A 35 0.96 -5.28 -10.96
N LEU A 36 0.27 -5.35 -12.09
CA LEU A 36 -0.51 -4.23 -12.59
C LEU A 36 -1.86 -4.64 -13.20
N GLY A 37 -1.96 -5.81 -13.82
CA GLY A 37 -3.10 -6.22 -14.64
C GLY A 37 -4.41 -6.26 -13.87
N TRP A 38 -4.39 -6.58 -12.58
CA TRP A 38 -5.57 -6.62 -11.72
C TRP A 38 -6.27 -5.24 -11.61
N ARG A 39 -5.54 -4.14 -11.73
CA ARG A 39 -6.09 -2.78 -11.64
C ARG A 39 -6.97 -2.40 -12.82
N PHE A 40 -6.84 -3.10 -13.93
CA PHE A 40 -7.68 -2.92 -15.13
C PHE A 40 -8.91 -3.84 -15.13
N LYS A 41 -9.07 -4.67 -14.11
CA LYS A 41 -10.25 -5.52 -13.98
C LYS A 41 -11.40 -4.74 -13.33
N GLU A 42 -12.59 -4.90 -13.87
CA GLU A 42 -13.81 -4.34 -13.28
C GLU A 42 -14.34 -5.23 -12.14
N TYR A 43 -13.99 -6.50 -12.19
CA TYR A 43 -14.44 -7.53 -11.25
C TYR A 43 -13.29 -8.36 -10.72
N VAL A 44 -13.42 -8.84 -9.48
CA VAL A 44 -12.66 -10.00 -8.99
C VAL A 44 -13.36 -11.24 -9.48
N THR A 45 -12.65 -12.10 -10.16
CA THR A 45 -13.20 -13.34 -10.75
C THR A 45 -12.60 -14.58 -10.09
N SER A 46 -13.37 -15.65 -10.07
CA SER A 46 -12.89 -16.99 -9.73
C SER A 46 -11.98 -17.56 -10.83
N SER A 47 -11.32 -18.67 -10.55
CA SER A 47 -10.54 -19.44 -11.54
C SER A 47 -11.40 -19.94 -12.72
N THR A 48 -12.69 -20.13 -12.49
CA THR A 48 -13.68 -20.53 -13.51
C THR A 48 -14.25 -19.34 -14.29
N GLY A 49 -13.80 -18.09 -13.99
CA GLY A 49 -14.30 -16.89 -14.64
C GLY A 49 -15.60 -16.33 -14.04
N GLN A 50 -16.13 -16.93 -12.97
CA GLN A 50 -17.30 -16.39 -12.28
C GLN A 50 -16.97 -15.07 -11.61
N GLN A 51 -17.82 -14.06 -11.79
CA GLN A 51 -17.68 -12.75 -11.13
C GLN A 51 -18.03 -12.88 -9.65
N LEU A 52 -17.05 -12.59 -8.78
CA LEU A 52 -17.22 -12.65 -7.33
C LEU A 52 -17.61 -11.30 -6.76
N PHE A 53 -16.87 -10.24 -7.13
CA PHE A 53 -17.06 -8.89 -6.62
C PHE A 53 -16.87 -7.87 -7.74
N ARG A 54 -17.73 -6.85 -7.75
CA ARG A 54 -17.58 -5.70 -8.60
C ARG A 54 -16.85 -4.60 -7.86
N LEU A 55 -15.71 -4.13 -8.37
CA LEU A 55 -14.85 -3.19 -7.67
C LEU A 55 -15.52 -1.83 -7.36
N LYS A 56 -16.52 -1.41 -8.14
CA LYS A 56 -17.26 -0.17 -7.85
C LYS A 56 -18.24 -0.29 -6.68
N ASP A 57 -18.68 -1.51 -6.36
CA ASP A 57 -19.70 -1.74 -5.33
C ASP A 57 -19.09 -2.02 -3.94
N ILE A 58 -17.75 -1.94 -3.85
CA ILE A 58 -16.99 -2.26 -2.63
C ILE A 58 -17.42 -1.40 -1.43
N TYR A 59 -17.84 -0.15 -1.66
CA TYR A 59 -18.21 0.77 -0.59
C TYR A 59 -19.34 0.23 0.30
N GLN A 60 -20.22 -0.61 -0.22
CA GLN A 60 -21.27 -1.25 0.58
C GLN A 60 -20.73 -2.15 1.70
N TYR A 61 -19.51 -2.68 1.53
CA TYR A 61 -18.86 -3.54 2.51
C TYR A 61 -17.96 -2.77 3.49
N ALA A 62 -17.93 -1.43 3.41
CA ALA A 62 -17.12 -0.61 4.32
C ALA A 62 -17.52 -0.83 5.77
N ASP A 63 -16.50 -0.87 6.64
CA ASP A 63 -16.71 -0.78 8.08
C ASP A 63 -17.59 0.42 8.42
N PRO A 64 -18.61 0.27 9.31
CA PRO A 64 -19.45 1.38 9.74
C PRO A 64 -18.68 2.59 10.27
N ALA A 65 -17.53 2.37 10.95
CA ALA A 65 -16.67 3.46 11.41
C ALA A 65 -16.16 4.31 10.25
N PHE A 66 -15.74 3.67 9.15
CA PHE A 66 -15.35 4.36 7.92
C PHE A 66 -16.52 5.10 7.26
N LYS A 67 -17.70 4.44 7.19
CA LYS A 67 -18.91 5.04 6.60
C LYS A 67 -19.37 6.26 7.37
N ASN A 68 -19.23 6.26 8.68
CA ASN A 68 -19.72 7.31 9.57
C ASN A 68 -18.73 8.47 9.76
N CYS A 69 -17.47 8.33 9.33
CA CYS A 69 -16.48 9.40 9.35
C CYS A 69 -16.64 10.32 8.13
N PRO A 70 -17.04 11.59 8.30
CA PRO A 70 -17.26 12.52 7.17
C PRO A 70 -15.98 12.78 6.38
N GLU A 71 -14.83 12.88 7.05
CA GLU A 71 -13.52 13.12 6.46
C GLU A 71 -13.12 11.95 5.56
N MET A 72 -13.28 10.73 6.05
CA MET A 72 -12.99 9.53 5.26
C MET A 72 -13.90 9.39 4.05
N ARG A 73 -15.18 9.71 4.20
CA ARG A 73 -16.12 9.76 3.06
C ARG A 73 -15.70 10.78 2.03
N PHE A 74 -15.30 11.99 2.47
CA PHE A 74 -14.80 13.03 1.57
C PHE A 74 -13.55 12.58 0.82
N ILE A 75 -12.54 12.06 1.55
CA ILE A 75 -11.29 11.56 0.96
C ILE A 75 -11.58 10.42 -0.02
N CYS A 76 -12.42 9.46 0.34
CA CYS A 76 -12.74 8.34 -0.54
C CYS A 76 -13.50 8.77 -1.79
N LYS A 77 -14.42 9.73 -1.66
CA LYS A 77 -15.19 10.26 -2.78
C LYS A 77 -14.33 11.05 -3.76
N HIS A 78 -13.40 11.84 -3.24
CA HIS A 78 -12.59 12.77 -4.01
C HIS A 78 -11.12 12.35 -4.16
N CYS A 79 -10.78 11.07 -3.87
CA CYS A 79 -9.40 10.60 -3.91
C CYS A 79 -8.72 10.80 -5.26
N PHE A 80 -9.47 10.66 -6.36
CA PHE A 80 -8.95 10.85 -7.71
C PHE A 80 -8.64 12.33 -7.99
N GLU A 81 -9.57 13.21 -7.66
CA GLU A 81 -9.41 14.66 -7.81
C GLU A 81 -8.28 15.18 -6.93
N ILE A 82 -8.22 14.77 -5.66
CA ILE A 82 -7.14 15.15 -4.72
C ILE A 82 -5.79 14.71 -5.27
N GLN A 83 -5.68 13.47 -5.72
CA GLN A 83 -4.44 12.96 -6.28
C GLN A 83 -4.03 13.75 -7.53
N ASN A 84 -4.94 13.98 -8.48
CA ASN A 84 -4.62 14.69 -9.71
C ASN A 84 -4.30 16.16 -9.46
N LEU A 85 -5.04 16.85 -8.60
CA LEU A 85 -4.78 18.24 -8.25
C LEU A 85 -3.44 18.42 -7.51
N SER A 86 -2.95 17.40 -6.84
CA SER A 86 -1.62 17.47 -6.21
C SER A 86 -0.47 17.64 -7.22
N PHE A 87 -0.62 17.20 -8.48
CA PHE A 87 0.43 17.38 -9.49
C PHE A 87 0.64 18.85 -9.86
N PRO A 88 -0.37 19.59 -10.33
CA PRO A 88 -0.19 21.02 -10.60
C PRO A 88 0.13 21.81 -9.32
N ALA A 89 -0.40 21.43 -8.15
CA ALA A 89 -0.08 22.10 -6.90
C ALA A 89 1.42 22.02 -6.57
N PHE A 90 2.06 20.87 -6.71
CA PHE A 90 3.51 20.75 -6.50
C PHE A 90 4.33 21.53 -7.53
N TYR A 91 3.87 21.63 -8.77
CA TYR A 91 4.52 22.48 -9.76
C TYR A 91 4.43 23.97 -9.40
N LEU A 92 3.26 24.43 -8.95
CA LEU A 92 3.08 25.83 -8.47
C LEU A 92 3.92 26.11 -7.23
N ILE A 93 4.05 25.17 -6.29
CA ILE A 93 4.97 25.28 -5.16
C ILE A 93 6.42 25.41 -5.68
N GLY A 94 6.80 24.64 -6.67
CA GLY A 94 8.12 24.74 -7.31
C GLY A 94 8.38 26.10 -7.94
N MET A 95 7.39 26.70 -8.61
CA MET A 95 7.46 28.07 -9.15
C MET A 95 7.68 29.11 -8.02
N PHE A 96 6.95 28.92 -6.90
CA PHE A 96 7.15 29.77 -5.72
C PHE A 96 8.58 29.63 -5.16
N VAL A 97 9.08 28.40 -5.00
CA VAL A 97 10.43 28.14 -4.51
C VAL A 97 11.49 28.76 -5.43
N GLU A 98 11.34 28.59 -6.75
CA GLU A 98 12.26 29.19 -7.74
C GLU A 98 12.29 30.72 -7.66
N ALA A 99 11.12 31.34 -7.49
CA ALA A 99 11.00 32.80 -7.46
C ALA A 99 11.45 33.42 -6.12
N TYR A 100 11.17 32.81 -5.00
CA TYR A 100 11.35 33.40 -3.67
C TYR A 100 12.46 32.76 -2.83
N ILE A 101 12.98 31.60 -3.24
CA ILE A 101 14.07 30.90 -2.55
C ILE A 101 15.16 30.47 -3.58
N PRO A 102 15.70 31.41 -4.39
CA PRO A 102 16.63 31.07 -5.47
C PRO A 102 17.93 30.43 -4.96
N GLN A 103 18.24 30.58 -3.68
CA GLN A 103 19.42 29.96 -3.04
C GLN A 103 19.36 28.41 -3.07
N MET A 104 18.17 27.81 -3.21
CA MET A 104 18.05 26.36 -3.37
C MET A 104 18.57 25.86 -4.72
N GLY A 105 18.74 26.74 -5.72
CA GLY A 105 19.27 26.36 -7.04
C GLY A 105 18.41 25.35 -7.79
N ILE A 106 17.10 25.26 -7.46
CA ILE A 106 16.17 24.32 -8.06
C ILE A 106 15.05 25.05 -8.81
N ASN A 107 14.85 24.71 -10.09
CA ASN A 107 13.76 25.27 -10.86
C ASN A 107 12.44 24.51 -10.61
N ALA A 108 11.31 25.09 -11.03
CA ALA A 108 9.97 24.54 -10.81
C ALA A 108 9.81 23.12 -11.34
N LEU A 109 10.35 22.82 -12.52
CA LEU A 109 10.29 21.49 -13.12
C LEU A 109 11.10 20.48 -12.31
N ALA A 110 12.32 20.82 -11.91
CA ALA A 110 13.16 19.95 -11.09
C ALA A 110 12.51 19.71 -9.71
N PHE A 111 11.96 20.76 -9.08
CA PHE A 111 11.20 20.62 -7.84
C PHE A 111 10.04 19.62 -8.00
N PHE A 112 9.20 19.79 -9.02
CA PHE A 112 8.09 18.88 -9.30
C PHE A 112 8.58 17.45 -9.53
N VAL A 113 9.63 17.25 -10.32
CA VAL A 113 10.17 15.92 -10.63
C VAL A 113 10.67 15.23 -9.36
N TYR A 114 11.51 15.90 -8.57
CA TYR A 114 12.12 15.29 -7.38
C TYR A 114 11.15 15.12 -6.22
N PHE A 115 10.24 16.05 -6.00
CA PHE A 115 9.37 16.03 -4.81
C PHE A 115 7.96 15.48 -5.07
N LYS A 116 7.59 15.27 -6.33
CA LYS A 116 6.27 14.69 -6.67
C LYS A 116 6.36 13.51 -7.63
N ALA A 117 6.91 13.69 -8.81
CA ALA A 117 6.83 12.67 -9.86
C ALA A 117 7.60 11.40 -9.48
N ILE A 118 8.88 11.52 -9.10
CA ILE A 118 9.72 10.38 -8.70
C ILE A 118 9.16 9.69 -7.45
N PRO A 119 8.85 10.37 -6.32
CA PRO A 119 8.28 9.72 -5.15
C PRO A 119 6.97 8.99 -5.45
N CYS A 120 6.08 9.58 -6.25
CA CYS A 120 4.85 8.90 -6.67
C CYS A 120 5.12 7.64 -7.50
N ALA A 121 6.05 7.71 -8.46
CA ALA A 121 6.40 6.57 -9.29
C ALA A 121 7.02 5.43 -8.47
N LEU A 122 7.97 5.75 -7.58
CA LEU A 122 8.62 4.76 -6.70
C LEU A 122 7.61 4.13 -5.72
N SER A 123 6.75 4.95 -5.11
CA SER A 123 5.71 4.45 -4.21
C SER A 123 4.73 3.51 -4.92
N GLN A 124 4.28 3.85 -6.12
CA GLN A 124 3.41 2.96 -6.90
C GLN A 124 4.14 1.69 -7.35
N PHE A 125 5.38 1.81 -7.79
CA PHE A 125 6.18 0.64 -8.15
C PHE A 125 6.40 -0.27 -6.95
N GLY A 126 6.74 0.27 -5.77
CA GLY A 126 6.88 -0.48 -4.52
C GLY A 126 5.59 -1.23 -4.18
N LEU A 127 4.46 -0.51 -4.12
CA LEU A 127 3.14 -1.10 -3.80
C LEU A 127 2.74 -2.22 -4.76
N LEU A 128 3.01 -2.07 -6.06
CA LEU A 128 2.66 -3.07 -7.07
C LEU A 128 3.63 -4.26 -7.06
N SER A 129 4.92 -4.00 -6.84
CA SER A 129 5.94 -5.05 -6.85
C SER A 129 5.86 -5.99 -5.64
N ILE A 130 5.35 -5.52 -4.48
CA ILE A 130 5.19 -6.38 -3.30
C ILE A 130 4.20 -7.52 -3.55
N ASN A 131 3.15 -7.29 -4.35
CA ASN A 131 2.19 -8.34 -4.71
C ASN A 131 2.88 -9.50 -5.46
N VAL A 132 3.93 -9.20 -6.22
CA VAL A 132 4.72 -10.21 -6.94
C VAL A 132 5.81 -10.78 -6.04
N MET A 133 6.70 -9.93 -5.56
CA MET A 133 7.92 -10.36 -4.86
C MET A 133 7.62 -10.87 -3.46
N GLY A 134 6.66 -10.25 -2.76
CA GLY A 134 6.21 -10.68 -1.44
C GLY A 134 5.54 -12.06 -1.43
N HIS A 135 5.09 -12.55 -2.59
CA HIS A 135 4.48 -13.89 -2.76
C HIS A 135 5.30 -14.82 -3.68
N ALA A 136 6.50 -14.42 -4.10
CA ALA A 136 7.34 -15.23 -4.96
C ALA A 136 8.06 -16.32 -4.17
N LYS A 137 7.76 -17.60 -4.45
CA LYS A 137 8.35 -18.77 -3.73
C LYS A 137 9.88 -18.83 -3.77
N TRP A 138 10.50 -18.22 -4.77
CA TRP A 138 11.93 -18.18 -5.00
C TRP A 138 12.64 -16.98 -4.36
N TYR A 139 11.89 -16.07 -3.72
CA TYR A 139 12.44 -14.83 -3.17
C TYR A 139 12.20 -14.74 -1.65
N GLY A 140 13.24 -14.39 -0.89
CA GLY A 140 13.14 -14.14 0.54
C GLY A 140 13.04 -15.40 1.42
N TYR A 141 12.56 -15.20 2.65
CA TYR A 141 12.45 -16.24 3.69
C TYR A 141 11.08 -16.18 4.37
N ARG A 142 10.79 -17.16 5.22
CA ARG A 142 9.57 -17.23 6.04
C ARG A 142 9.93 -17.42 7.50
N ASN A 143 9.24 -16.69 8.38
CA ASN A 143 9.27 -16.92 9.82
C ASN A 143 8.11 -17.82 10.25
N PHE A 144 7.00 -17.73 9.57
CA PHE A 144 5.76 -18.41 9.92
C PHE A 144 5.27 -19.28 8.77
N SER A 145 4.75 -20.44 9.14
CA SER A 145 4.01 -21.29 8.20
C SER A 145 2.62 -20.71 8.03
N SER A 146 2.27 -20.34 6.79
CA SER A 146 0.94 -19.91 6.40
C SER A 146 0.54 -20.64 5.12
N ASP A 147 -0.75 -20.67 4.83
CA ASP A 147 -1.30 -21.33 3.64
C ASP A 147 -1.08 -20.57 2.34
N ASP A 148 -0.47 -19.39 2.41
CA ASP A 148 -0.08 -18.55 1.28
C ASP A 148 1.41 -18.67 0.94
N ASN A 149 1.88 -17.91 -0.04
CA ASN A 149 3.29 -17.89 -0.44
C ASN A 149 4.06 -16.68 0.10
N SER A 150 3.49 -15.93 1.04
CA SER A 150 4.09 -14.69 1.56
C SER A 150 5.52 -14.90 2.07
N ARG A 151 6.40 -13.94 1.81
CA ARG A 151 7.83 -14.00 2.09
C ARG A 151 8.34 -12.69 2.68
N ASN A 152 9.29 -12.79 3.59
CA ASN A 152 10.05 -11.67 4.11
C ASN A 152 11.33 -11.46 3.27
N SER A 153 11.76 -10.20 3.13
CA SER A 153 13.02 -9.88 2.44
C SER A 153 13.65 -8.62 3.01
N ASN A 154 14.79 -8.74 3.68
CA ASN A 154 15.51 -7.55 4.17
C ASN A 154 16.01 -6.65 3.03
N LEU A 155 16.32 -7.20 1.86
CA LEU A 155 16.69 -6.41 0.68
C LEU A 155 15.50 -5.59 0.15
N GLY A 156 14.28 -6.08 0.34
CA GLY A 156 13.07 -5.38 -0.02
C GLY A 156 12.82 -4.09 0.78
N PHE A 157 13.51 -3.91 1.91
CA PHE A 157 13.34 -2.74 2.77
C PHE A 157 13.55 -1.42 2.03
N PHE A 158 14.53 -1.36 1.14
CA PHE A 158 14.83 -0.14 0.37
C PHE A 158 13.73 0.25 -0.62
N LEU A 159 12.84 -0.68 -0.97
CA LEU A 159 11.75 -0.43 -1.90
C LEU A 159 10.38 -0.41 -1.20
N TRP A 160 10.19 -1.24 -0.19
CA TRP A 160 8.88 -1.51 0.44
C TRP A 160 8.79 -1.04 1.89
N GLY A 161 9.89 -0.48 2.45
CA GLY A 161 9.93 -0.16 3.88
C GLY A 161 9.65 -1.38 4.73
N SER A 162 8.94 -1.20 5.82
CA SER A 162 8.62 -2.28 6.78
C SER A 162 7.71 -3.36 6.20
N THR A 163 6.99 -3.10 5.11
CA THR A 163 6.18 -4.12 4.41
C THR A 163 7.02 -5.20 3.71
N CYS A 164 8.36 -5.04 3.69
CA CYS A 164 9.28 -6.06 3.22
C CYS A 164 9.23 -7.35 4.05
N TRP A 165 8.76 -7.29 5.29
CA TRP A 165 8.51 -8.46 6.14
C TRP A 165 7.09 -8.98 5.94
N HIS A 166 6.81 -9.36 4.70
CA HIS A 166 5.47 -9.62 4.20
C HIS A 166 4.84 -10.91 4.74
N ASN A 167 5.65 -11.94 5.04
CA ASN A 167 5.16 -13.14 5.72
C ASN A 167 4.76 -12.84 7.18
N ASN A 168 5.49 -11.96 7.87
CA ASN A 168 5.10 -11.52 9.21
C ASN A 168 3.77 -10.75 9.17
N HIS A 169 3.64 -9.84 8.20
CA HIS A 169 2.41 -9.08 7.99
C HIS A 169 1.21 -9.99 7.68
N HIS A 170 1.38 -11.01 6.82
CA HIS A 170 0.33 -11.99 6.54
C HIS A 170 -0.04 -12.84 7.75
N TYR A 171 0.94 -13.19 8.57
CA TYR A 171 0.69 -13.97 9.79
C TYR A 171 -0.04 -13.16 10.86
N MET A 172 0.29 -11.87 11.02
CA MET A 172 -0.35 -10.96 11.98
C MET A 172 -0.77 -9.64 11.31
N PRO A 173 -1.81 -9.65 10.46
CA PRO A 173 -2.18 -8.50 9.63
C PRO A 173 -2.64 -7.27 10.41
N ASN A 174 -3.03 -7.47 11.68
CA ASN A 174 -3.46 -6.38 12.56
C ASN A 174 -2.33 -5.82 13.44
N SER A 175 -1.10 -6.34 13.33
CA SER A 175 0.03 -5.82 14.09
C SER A 175 0.55 -4.53 13.48
N ALA A 176 0.77 -3.51 14.31
CA ALA A 176 1.43 -2.27 13.91
C ALA A 176 2.92 -2.45 13.65
N LYS A 177 3.53 -3.51 14.21
CA LYS A 177 4.93 -3.86 14.04
C LYS A 177 5.04 -5.08 13.15
N THR A 178 5.89 -5.04 12.14
CA THR A 178 6.13 -6.15 11.20
C THR A 178 7.49 -6.81 11.35
N SER A 179 8.44 -6.17 12.05
CA SER A 179 9.73 -6.77 12.40
C SER A 179 9.62 -7.63 13.68
N PHE A 180 9.60 -8.96 13.56
CA PHE A 180 9.32 -9.85 14.70
C PHE A 180 10.54 -10.59 15.21
N THR A 181 11.58 -10.71 14.40
CA THR A 181 12.76 -11.53 14.74
C THR A 181 14.06 -10.74 14.64
N THR A 182 15.13 -11.30 15.21
CA THR A 182 16.48 -10.72 15.14
C THR A 182 17.07 -10.68 13.73
N ARG A 183 16.48 -11.38 12.76
CA ARG A 183 16.85 -11.28 11.34
C ARG A 183 16.42 -9.96 10.72
N GLU A 184 15.39 -9.36 11.28
CA GLU A 184 14.81 -8.08 10.86
C GLU A 184 15.49 -6.95 11.63
N THR A 185 16.79 -6.77 11.35
CA THR A 185 17.66 -5.82 12.07
C THR A 185 17.48 -4.38 11.64
N LEU A 186 16.72 -4.15 10.57
CA LEU A 186 16.42 -2.81 10.06
C LEU A 186 15.33 -2.15 10.91
N ILE A 187 15.30 -0.82 10.85
CA ILE A 187 14.33 -0.03 11.59
C ILE A 187 12.94 -0.23 10.98
N ASP A 188 11.97 -0.64 11.80
CA ASP A 188 10.56 -0.71 11.42
C ASP A 188 9.98 0.71 11.38
N VAL A 189 10.13 1.37 10.21
CA VAL A 189 9.78 2.78 10.03
C VAL A 189 8.27 2.99 10.20
N ASP A 190 7.45 2.06 9.70
CA ASP A 190 6.00 2.16 9.80
C ASP A 190 5.55 2.10 11.26
N TYR A 191 6.16 1.20 12.05
CA TYR A 191 5.90 1.13 13.48
C TYR A 191 6.34 2.38 14.23
N LEU A 192 7.50 2.97 13.88
CA LEU A 192 7.93 4.24 14.47
C LEU A 192 6.96 5.38 14.19
N ILE A 193 6.41 5.44 12.97
CA ILE A 193 5.38 6.42 12.62
C ILE A 193 4.13 6.22 13.49
N VAL A 194 3.68 4.96 13.65
CA VAL A 194 2.52 4.64 14.49
C VAL A 194 2.77 5.06 15.94
N LEU A 195 3.95 4.78 16.50
CA LEU A 195 4.32 5.23 17.87
C LEU A 195 4.35 6.76 18.01
N MET A 196 4.81 7.47 16.99
CA MET A 196 4.77 8.93 16.98
C MET A 196 3.32 9.43 16.97
N MET A 197 2.47 8.83 16.15
CA MET A 197 1.03 9.17 16.12
C MET A 197 0.34 8.88 17.46
N GLU A 198 0.68 7.77 18.12
CA GLU A 198 0.18 7.44 19.45
C GLU A 198 0.55 8.53 20.48
N LYS A 199 1.83 8.95 20.50
CA LYS A 199 2.28 10.03 21.38
C LYS A 199 1.60 11.38 21.11
N MET A 200 1.15 11.61 19.88
CA MET A 200 0.39 12.80 19.49
C MET A 200 -1.12 12.66 19.75
N GLY A 201 -1.59 11.52 20.25
CA GLY A 201 -3.02 11.23 20.44
C GLY A 201 -3.80 11.00 19.14
N LEU A 202 -3.10 10.72 18.04
CA LEU A 202 -3.66 10.46 16.72
C LEU A 202 -3.86 8.96 16.42
N ALA A 203 -3.34 8.08 17.27
CA ALA A 203 -3.53 6.64 17.21
C ALA A 203 -3.71 6.08 18.63
N TRP A 204 -4.49 5.01 18.76
CA TRP A 204 -4.77 4.31 20.02
C TRP A 204 -5.01 2.82 19.74
N ASP A 205 -5.06 2.00 20.79
CA ASP A 205 -5.26 0.55 20.72
C ASP A 205 -4.23 -0.16 19.79
N ILE A 206 -2.97 0.27 19.90
CA ILE A 206 -1.88 -0.26 19.10
C ILE A 206 -1.68 -1.75 19.39
N LYS A 207 -1.92 -2.60 18.40
CA LYS A 207 -1.69 -4.05 18.52
C LYS A 207 -0.26 -4.38 18.13
N LEU A 208 0.36 -5.20 18.96
CA LEU A 208 1.72 -5.72 18.75
C LEU A 208 1.68 -7.24 18.58
N PRO A 209 2.77 -7.86 18.08
CA PRO A 209 2.90 -9.31 17.95
C PRO A 209 2.74 -10.04 19.25
#